data_e022e52477e2dd6c0281fd4c3b8ea245
#
_entry.id   e022e52477e2dd6c0281fd4c3b8ea245
#
_cell.length_a   1.000
_cell.length_b   1.000
_cell.length_c   1.000
_cell.angle_alpha   90.00
_cell.angle_beta   90.00
_cell.angle_gamma   90.00
#
_symmetry.space_group_name_H-M   'P 1'
#
loop_
_entity.id
_entity.type
_entity.pdbx_description
1 polymer ?
#
loop_
_entity_poly.entity_id
_entity_poly.type
_entity_poly.pdbx_seq_one_letter_code
_entity_poly.pdbx_strand_id
1 'polypeptide(L)'
;MNTLLIVLALAVIVTLVWMLWRPYMTSKPKREVPKDKANMYFFHTDWCGHCQKAMPEWEKLEAGPTKFGNTEVSFIRVNAEKDRATADLYEINAYPTIKLETSQGLSTFDQGAPTAEKLTQYLRMKFGKEA
;
A
#
# COMPACT_ATOMS: atom_id res chain seq x y z
N MET A 1 -5.15 -32.24 -45.03
CA MET A 1 -4.44 -31.75 -43.84
C MET A 1 -5.00 -32.48 -42.62
N ASN A 2 -4.14 -33.14 -41.85
CA ASN A 2 -4.60 -33.99 -40.74
C ASN A 2 -5.23 -33.11 -39.63
N THR A 3 -6.44 -33.44 -39.22
CA THR A 3 -7.16 -32.79 -38.10
C THR A 3 -6.32 -32.74 -36.84
N LEU A 4 -5.46 -33.73 -36.61
CA LEU A 4 -4.49 -33.77 -35.49
C LEU A 4 -3.49 -32.61 -35.54
N LEU A 5 -2.96 -32.30 -36.72
CA LEU A 5 -2.00 -31.19 -36.91
C LEU A 5 -2.65 -29.82 -36.66
N ILE A 6 -3.90 -29.65 -37.05
CA ILE A 6 -4.69 -28.43 -36.82
C ILE A 6 -4.93 -28.24 -35.31
N VAL A 7 -5.32 -29.30 -34.60
CA VAL A 7 -5.54 -29.25 -33.14
C VAL A 7 -4.26 -28.93 -32.39
N LEU A 8 -3.14 -29.50 -32.76
CA LEU A 8 -1.84 -29.22 -32.15
C LEU A 8 -1.41 -27.78 -32.41
N ALA A 9 -1.60 -27.26 -33.63
CA ALA A 9 -1.28 -25.88 -33.97
C ALA A 9 -2.14 -24.89 -33.16
N LEU A 10 -3.44 -25.15 -33.01
CA LEU A 10 -4.34 -24.34 -32.21
C LEU A 10 -3.96 -24.34 -30.69
N ALA A 11 -3.59 -25.53 -30.17
CA ALA A 11 -3.14 -25.64 -28.79
C ALA A 11 -1.85 -24.81 -28.53
N VAL A 12 -0.91 -24.85 -29.46
CA VAL A 12 0.33 -24.02 -29.36
C VAL A 12 0.00 -22.54 -29.42
N ILE A 13 -0.88 -22.10 -30.31
CA ILE A 13 -1.29 -20.69 -30.41
C ILE A 13 -1.97 -20.23 -29.11
N VAL A 14 -2.88 -21.02 -28.57
CA VAL A 14 -3.59 -20.69 -27.31
C VAL A 14 -2.60 -20.59 -26.15
N THR A 15 -1.64 -21.51 -26.04
CA THR A 15 -0.62 -21.46 -24.98
C THR A 15 0.32 -20.26 -25.14
N LEU A 16 0.71 -19.91 -26.36
CA LEU A 16 1.53 -18.72 -26.63
C LEU A 16 0.77 -17.42 -26.30
N VAL A 17 -0.48 -17.31 -26.72
CA VAL A 17 -1.33 -16.16 -26.40
C VAL A 17 -1.50 -16.03 -24.88
N TRP A 18 -1.75 -17.14 -24.19
CA TRP A 18 -1.90 -17.15 -22.73
C TRP A 18 -0.59 -16.76 -22.02
N MET A 19 0.56 -17.25 -22.52
CA MET A 19 1.89 -16.94 -21.99
C MET A 19 2.27 -15.46 -22.20
N LEU A 20 1.88 -14.86 -23.34
CA LEU A 20 2.10 -13.43 -23.63
C LEU A 20 1.13 -12.53 -22.87
N TRP A 21 -0.11 -12.98 -22.62
CA TRP A 21 -1.12 -12.18 -21.89
C TRP A 21 -0.97 -12.23 -20.37
N ARG A 22 -0.38 -13.30 -19.85
CA ARG A 22 -0.19 -13.49 -18.42
C ARG A 22 0.57 -12.34 -17.73
N PRO A 23 1.70 -11.84 -18.24
CA PRO A 23 2.40 -10.71 -17.62
C PRO A 23 1.61 -9.39 -17.71
N TYR A 24 0.79 -9.22 -18.75
CA TYR A 24 -0.05 -8.03 -18.92
C TYR A 24 -1.19 -7.95 -17.89
N MET A 25 -1.77 -9.09 -17.52
CA MET A 25 -2.86 -9.16 -16.53
C MET A 25 -2.37 -9.09 -15.08
N THR A 26 -1.09 -9.37 -14.81
CA THR A 26 -0.54 -9.42 -13.45
C THR A 26 0.23 -8.17 -13.05
N SER A 27 0.47 -7.23 -13.95
CA SER A 27 1.11 -5.96 -13.61
C SER A 27 0.14 -5.05 -12.87
N LYS A 28 0.19 -5.07 -11.54
CA LYS A 28 -0.42 -4.03 -10.71
C LYS A 28 0.18 -2.68 -11.11
N PRO A 29 -0.60 -1.64 -11.29
CA PRO A 29 -0.07 -0.32 -11.61
C PRO A 29 0.92 0.08 -10.51
N LYS A 30 2.19 0.17 -10.86
CA LYS A 30 3.23 0.68 -9.96
C LYS A 30 2.95 2.16 -9.76
N ARG A 31 2.49 2.55 -8.58
CA ARG A 31 2.41 3.96 -8.21
C ARG A 31 3.83 4.47 -8.06
N GLU A 32 4.20 5.46 -8.84
CA GLU A 32 5.50 6.11 -8.72
C GLU A 32 5.39 7.24 -7.71
N VAL A 33 5.91 7.00 -6.51
CA VAL A 33 6.06 8.04 -5.49
C VAL A 33 7.42 8.71 -5.72
N PRO A 34 7.49 10.04 -5.86
CA PRO A 34 8.76 10.77 -5.97
C PRO A 34 9.69 10.47 -4.79
N LYS A 35 11.01 10.58 -5.02
CA LYS A 35 12.03 10.25 -3.99
C LYS A 35 11.98 11.16 -2.75
N ASP A 36 11.48 12.37 -2.93
CA ASP A 36 11.31 13.39 -1.89
C ASP A 36 9.93 13.37 -1.22
N LYS A 37 9.09 12.39 -1.58
CA LYS A 37 7.73 12.22 -1.04
C LYS A 37 7.49 10.83 -0.51
N ALA A 38 6.58 10.73 0.45
CA ALA A 38 6.07 9.47 0.97
C ALA A 38 4.59 9.62 1.33
N ASN A 39 3.84 8.53 1.25
CA ASN A 39 2.45 8.47 1.67
C ASN A 39 2.32 7.50 2.84
N MET A 40 1.77 7.95 3.95
CA MET A 40 1.47 7.11 5.09
C MET A 40 -0.04 6.93 5.21
N TYR A 41 -0.48 5.69 5.11
CA TYR A 41 -1.90 5.33 5.09
C TYR A 41 -2.31 4.71 6.41
N PHE A 42 -3.44 5.17 6.95
CA PHE A 42 -4.12 4.57 8.08
C PHE A 42 -5.42 3.91 7.62
N PHE A 43 -5.41 2.59 7.54
CA PHE A 43 -6.59 1.80 7.16
C PHE A 43 -7.40 1.45 8.41
N HIS A 44 -8.66 1.84 8.41
CA HIS A 44 -9.57 1.65 9.53
C HIS A 44 -10.99 1.28 9.06
N THR A 45 -11.82 0.87 10.02
CA THR A 45 -13.26 0.68 9.85
C THR A 45 -13.99 1.34 11.01
N ASP A 46 -15.29 1.65 10.85
CA ASP A 46 -16.05 2.35 11.87
C ASP A 46 -16.38 1.46 13.09
N TRP A 47 -16.46 0.14 12.88
CA TRP A 47 -16.74 -0.85 13.94
C TRP A 47 -15.50 -1.32 14.72
N CYS A 48 -14.31 -0.96 14.29
CA CYS A 48 -13.04 -1.44 14.86
C CYS A 48 -12.69 -0.67 16.14
N GLY A 49 -12.76 -1.33 17.32
CA GLY A 49 -12.42 -0.72 18.60
C GLY A 49 -10.96 -0.29 18.73
N HIS A 50 -10.02 -1.06 18.17
CA HIS A 50 -8.61 -0.70 18.13
C HIS A 50 -8.34 0.51 17.21
N CYS A 51 -9.10 0.64 16.12
CA CYS A 51 -9.03 1.82 15.24
C CYS A 51 -9.51 3.09 15.96
N GLN A 52 -10.59 2.99 16.74
CA GLN A 52 -11.10 4.12 17.54
C GLN A 52 -10.07 4.61 18.57
N LYS A 53 -9.30 3.70 19.17
CA LYS A 53 -8.22 4.03 20.10
C LYS A 53 -6.99 4.63 19.37
N ALA A 54 -6.71 4.20 18.16
CA ALA A 54 -5.60 4.68 17.36
C ALA A 54 -5.90 6.02 16.67
N MET A 55 -7.17 6.35 16.43
CA MET A 55 -7.58 7.56 15.72
C MET A 55 -7.05 8.86 16.38
N PRO A 56 -7.18 9.09 17.71
CA PRO A 56 -6.62 10.28 18.35
C PRO A 56 -5.10 10.38 18.20
N GLU A 57 -4.41 9.25 18.23
CA GLU A 57 -2.96 9.20 18.04
C GLU A 57 -2.56 9.54 16.59
N TRP A 58 -3.34 9.07 15.63
CA TRP A 58 -3.18 9.45 14.24
C TRP A 58 -3.44 10.94 14.01
N GLU A 59 -4.46 11.51 14.62
CA GLU A 59 -4.76 12.95 14.54
C GLU A 59 -3.64 13.82 15.11
N LYS A 60 -3.00 13.38 16.20
CA LYS A 60 -1.80 14.05 16.73
C LYS A 60 -0.64 14.01 15.72
N LEU A 61 -0.47 12.89 15.04
CA LEU A 61 0.57 12.74 14.01
C LEU A 61 0.29 13.67 12.82
N GLU A 62 -0.95 13.73 12.34
CA GLU A 62 -1.37 14.62 11.24
C GLU A 62 -1.17 16.12 11.59
N ALA A 63 -1.38 16.49 12.85
CA ALA A 63 -1.17 17.86 13.34
C ALA A 63 0.30 18.22 13.55
N GLY A 64 1.18 17.22 13.50
CA GLY A 64 2.62 17.38 13.72
C GLY A 64 3.39 17.72 12.42
N PRO A 65 4.71 17.52 12.44
CA PRO A 65 5.56 17.79 11.28
C PRO A 65 5.25 16.82 10.13
N THR A 66 5.24 17.34 8.90
CA THR A 66 5.05 16.57 7.67
C THR A 66 6.37 16.28 6.96
N LYS A 67 7.46 16.97 7.33
CA LYS A 67 8.76 16.82 6.68
C LYS A 67 9.76 16.14 7.60
N PHE A 68 10.31 15.01 7.11
CA PHE A 68 11.32 14.21 7.80
C PHE A 68 12.56 14.09 6.91
N GLY A 69 13.69 14.64 7.38
CA GLY A 69 14.87 14.77 6.53
C GLY A 69 14.55 15.56 5.25
N ASN A 70 14.78 14.95 4.10
CA ASN A 70 14.46 15.53 2.78
C ASN A 70 13.13 15.03 2.21
N THR A 71 12.33 14.27 2.99
CA THR A 71 11.09 13.64 2.51
C THR A 71 9.88 14.33 3.13
N GLU A 72 8.93 14.72 2.29
CA GLU A 72 7.61 15.19 2.68
C GLU A 72 6.65 14.01 2.80
N VAL A 73 6.02 13.85 3.96
CA VAL A 73 5.09 12.76 4.24
C VAL A 73 3.65 13.27 4.20
N SER A 74 2.83 12.64 3.35
CA SER A 74 1.38 12.85 3.32
C SER A 74 0.69 11.80 4.19
N PHE A 75 -0.16 12.24 5.11
CA PHE A 75 -0.95 11.35 5.97
C PHE A 75 -2.34 11.17 5.38
N ILE A 76 -2.76 9.92 5.17
CA ILE A 76 -3.99 9.57 4.47
C ILE A 76 -4.79 8.56 5.29
N ARG A 77 -6.01 8.92 5.66
CA ARG A 77 -6.97 8.00 6.31
C ARG A 77 -7.79 7.31 5.24
N VAL A 78 -7.92 5.99 5.35
CA VAL A 78 -8.75 5.18 4.45
C VAL A 78 -9.73 4.36 5.28
N ASN A 79 -11.02 4.67 5.17
CA ASN A 79 -12.08 3.83 5.68
C ASN A 79 -12.31 2.67 4.69
N ALA A 80 -11.90 1.47 5.10
CA ALA A 80 -11.92 0.29 4.23
C ALA A 80 -13.34 -0.20 3.86
N GLU A 81 -14.37 0.22 4.57
CA GLU A 81 -15.76 -0.08 4.20
C GLU A 81 -16.27 0.85 3.09
N LYS A 82 -15.83 2.12 3.11
CA LYS A 82 -16.22 3.14 2.14
C LYS A 82 -15.34 3.12 0.89
N ASP A 83 -14.06 2.80 1.04
CA ASP A 83 -13.08 2.69 -0.05
C ASP A 83 -12.44 1.30 -0.07
N ARG A 84 -13.25 0.32 -0.43
CA ARG A 84 -12.84 -1.08 -0.54
C ARG A 84 -11.77 -1.29 -1.60
N ALA A 85 -11.85 -0.55 -2.71
CA ALA A 85 -10.91 -0.66 -3.81
C ALA A 85 -9.48 -0.31 -3.37
N THR A 86 -9.31 0.75 -2.57
CA THR A 86 -8.01 1.12 -2.02
C THR A 86 -7.53 0.08 -0.99
N ALA A 87 -8.40 -0.40 -0.09
CA ALA A 87 -8.02 -1.43 0.87
C ALA A 87 -7.57 -2.73 0.18
N ASP A 88 -8.26 -3.17 -0.86
CA ASP A 88 -7.90 -4.35 -1.65
C ASP A 88 -6.57 -4.15 -2.42
N LEU A 89 -6.34 -2.94 -2.96
CA LEU A 89 -5.11 -2.59 -3.66
C LEU A 89 -3.87 -2.70 -2.76
N TYR A 90 -4.00 -2.33 -1.48
CA TYR A 90 -2.93 -2.43 -0.49
C TYR A 90 -2.94 -3.76 0.28
N GLU A 91 -3.80 -4.71 -0.09
CA GLU A 91 -3.91 -6.06 0.51
C GLU A 91 -4.16 -6.00 2.02
N ILE A 92 -5.13 -5.17 2.44
CA ILE A 92 -5.45 -4.97 3.85
C ILE A 92 -6.36 -6.08 4.37
N ASN A 93 -5.87 -6.85 5.36
CA ASN A 93 -6.56 -8.01 5.93
C ASN A 93 -6.93 -7.84 7.41
N ALA A 94 -6.46 -6.78 8.04
CA ALA A 94 -6.69 -6.50 9.46
C ALA A 94 -6.75 -5.00 9.72
N TYR A 95 -7.36 -4.61 10.84
CA TYR A 95 -7.52 -3.22 11.23
C TYR A 95 -7.15 -2.98 12.70
N PRO A 96 -6.49 -1.87 13.03
CA PRO A 96 -5.91 -0.90 12.08
C PRO A 96 -4.67 -1.45 11.38
N THR A 97 -4.43 -1.03 10.16
CA THR A 97 -3.17 -1.29 9.44
C THR A 97 -2.59 0.04 8.97
N ILE A 98 -1.31 0.24 9.18
CA ILE A 98 -0.60 1.43 8.71
C ILE A 98 0.45 1.01 7.69
N LYS A 99 0.38 1.62 6.51
CA LYS A 99 1.29 1.40 5.40
C LYS A 99 2.06 2.67 5.08
N LEU A 100 3.35 2.54 4.82
CA LEU A 100 4.20 3.62 4.33
C LEU A 100 4.64 3.29 2.90
N GLU A 101 4.23 4.13 1.96
CA GLU A 101 4.57 4.04 0.54
C GLU A 101 5.64 5.07 0.20
N THR A 102 6.72 4.62 -0.41
CA THR A 102 7.87 5.43 -0.82
C THR A 102 8.28 5.09 -2.24
N SER A 103 9.21 5.84 -2.81
CA SER A 103 9.83 5.49 -4.11
C SER A 103 10.54 4.14 -4.11
N GLN A 104 10.91 3.61 -2.94
CA GLN A 104 11.57 2.32 -2.77
C GLN A 104 10.58 1.16 -2.62
N GLY A 105 9.31 1.45 -2.35
CA GLY A 105 8.26 0.45 -2.18
C GLY A 105 7.35 0.72 -1.00
N LEU A 106 6.60 -0.32 -0.64
CA LEU A 106 5.59 -0.31 0.41
C LEU A 106 6.09 -1.06 1.64
N SER A 107 5.97 -0.47 2.82
CA SER A 107 6.25 -1.11 4.11
C SER A 107 5.07 -1.00 5.05
N THR A 108 4.95 -1.95 5.98
CA THR A 108 3.91 -1.97 7.00
C THR A 108 4.51 -1.62 8.35
N PHE A 109 3.80 -0.80 9.12
CA PHE A 109 4.16 -0.55 10.52
C PHE A 109 3.74 -1.75 11.37
N ASP A 110 4.70 -2.39 12.06
CA ASP A 110 4.53 -3.63 12.83
C ASP A 110 4.98 -3.52 14.29
N GLN A 111 5.13 -2.30 14.81
CA GLN A 111 5.65 -2.04 16.17
C GLN A 111 4.54 -1.99 17.24
N GLY A 112 3.50 -2.82 17.07
CA GLY A 112 2.38 -2.94 18.00
C GLY A 112 1.37 -1.79 17.88
N ALA A 113 0.73 -1.40 19.00
CA ALA A 113 -0.27 -0.35 18.97
C ALA A 113 0.30 0.98 18.43
N PRO A 114 -0.33 1.59 17.42
CA PRO A 114 0.15 2.81 16.80
C PRO A 114 -0.12 4.00 17.73
N THR A 115 0.94 4.55 18.29
CA THR A 115 0.91 5.84 19.01
C THR A 115 1.59 6.92 18.16
N ALA A 116 1.22 8.18 18.35
CA ALA A 116 1.84 9.29 17.63
C ALA A 116 3.36 9.28 17.78
N GLU A 117 3.86 8.99 18.99
CA GLU A 117 5.29 8.90 19.29
C GLU A 117 5.99 7.78 18.47
N LYS A 118 5.44 6.57 18.49
CA LYS A 118 6.00 5.43 17.74
C LYS A 118 5.98 5.65 16.23
N LEU A 119 4.91 6.24 15.71
CA LEU A 119 4.79 6.56 14.30
C LEU A 119 5.78 7.64 13.88
N THR A 120 5.94 8.69 14.70
CA THR A 120 6.96 9.73 14.49
C THR A 120 8.36 9.12 14.53
N GLN A 121 8.65 8.27 15.52
CA GLN A 121 9.94 7.58 15.61
C GLN A 121 10.20 6.69 14.39
N TYR A 122 9.19 5.99 13.91
CA TYR A 122 9.28 5.17 12.69
C TYR A 122 9.64 6.02 11.45
N LEU A 123 9.00 7.19 11.28
CA LEU A 123 9.33 8.13 10.21
C LEU A 123 10.75 8.70 10.34
N ARG A 124 11.19 9.04 11.57
CA ARG A 124 12.56 9.49 11.85
C ARG A 124 13.61 8.41 11.49
N MET A 125 13.32 7.15 11.79
CA MET A 125 14.22 6.04 11.41
C MET A 125 14.29 5.85 9.90
N LYS A 126 13.20 6.10 9.18
CA LYS A 126 13.13 5.94 7.72
C LYS A 126 13.77 7.10 6.96
N PHE A 127 13.59 8.33 7.40
CA PHE A 127 13.91 9.54 6.64
C PHE A 127 14.84 10.51 7.36
N GLY A 128 15.05 10.37 8.65
CA GLY A 128 15.78 11.29 9.50
C GLY A 128 14.87 12.17 10.35
N LYS A 129 15.47 13.08 11.11
CA LYS A 129 14.72 14.00 11.99
C LYS A 129 13.87 14.97 11.18
N GLU A 130 12.85 15.54 11.85
CA GLU A 130 12.01 16.59 11.28
C GLU A 130 12.85 17.81 10.88
N ALA A 131 12.48 18.37 9.76
CA ALA A 131 13.06 19.62 9.29
C ALA A 131 12.41 20.82 9.95
#